data_be77347f2f5e311a258773a6979c27c0
#
_entry.id   be77347f2f5e311a258773a6979c27c0
#
_cell.length_a   1.000
_cell.length_b   1.000
_cell.length_c   1.000
_cell.angle_alpha   90.00
_cell.angle_beta   90.00
_cell.angle_gamma   90.00
#
_symmetry.space_group_name_H-M   'P 1'
#
loop_
_entity.id
_entity.type
_entity.pdbx_description
1 polymer ?
#
loop_
_entity_poly.entity_id
_entity_poly.type
_entity_poly.pdbx_seq_one_letter_code
_entity_poly.pdbx_strand_id
1 'polypeptide(L)'
;MEYDKNGNALTSYIPKNGIFPRRLTKTEFMDTWLASGLTASRYGVVIKAMKDSSDGDVIYAYERYVGSKFFDKTLTESLTSTLVTKSIMTSDERTAFLNAWVKD
;
A
#
# COMPACT_ATOMS: atom_id res chain seq x y z
N MET A 1 25.78 -6.73 4.60
CA MET A 1 25.92 -6.44 4.37
C MET A 1 25.79 -6.84 4.26
N GLU A 2 25.71 -7.34 4.18
CA GLU A 2 25.71 -7.32 3.98
C GLU A 2 25.98 -7.52 3.46
N TYR A 3 26.39 -8.18 3.20
CA TYR A 3 26.85 -8.02 2.79
C TYR A 3 26.99 -8.94 2.48
N ASP A 4 27.30 -9.44 1.98
CA ASP A 4 27.53 -9.75 1.59
C ASP A 4 28.26 -10.43 1.75
N LYS A 5 28.74 -11.12 1.76
CA LYS A 5 29.45 -11.31 1.81
C LYS A 5 30.18 -11.16 1.53
N ASN A 6 30.34 -10.92 1.09
CA ASN A 6 30.67 -10.22 0.75
C ASN A 6 30.71 -9.52 0.91
N GLY A 7 30.53 -9.57 1.13
CA GLY A 7 30.33 -8.64 1.27
C GLY A 7 29.80 -8.16 1.16
N ASN A 8 29.35 -8.02 0.73
CA ASN A 8 28.61 -7.41 0.64
C ASN A 8 28.05 -7.11 1.05
N ALA A 9 28.00 -6.91 1.03
CA ALA A 9 27.22 -6.46 1.38
C ALA A 9 26.42 -6.62 1.20
N LEU A 10 26.22 -6.73 1.23
CA LEU A 10 25.28 -6.53 0.90
C LEU A 10 24.83 -5.44 0.49
N THR A 11 24.96 -5.30 -0.27
CA THR A 11 24.45 -4.17 -0.82
C THR A 11 23.37 -3.53 -0.09
N SER A 12 22.17 -3.29 -0.59
CA SER A 12 21.11 -2.71 0.19
C SER A 12 20.80 -3.62 1.36
N TYR A 13 20.44 -3.03 2.45
CA TYR A 13 20.10 -3.78 3.62
C TYR A 13 18.86 -4.64 3.37
N ILE A 14 18.96 -5.88 3.74
CA ILE A 14 17.83 -6.80 3.66
C ILE A 14 17.39 -7.10 5.07
N PRO A 15 16.15 -6.78 5.45
CA PRO A 15 15.68 -7.08 6.79
C PRO A 15 15.70 -8.57 7.01
N LYS A 16 16.29 -8.98 8.07
CA LYS A 16 16.28 -10.38 8.45
C LYS A 16 15.02 -10.65 9.20
N ASN A 17 14.64 -11.89 9.27
CA ASN A 17 13.53 -12.33 10.10
C ASN A 17 12.16 -11.88 9.61
N GLY A 18 12.09 -11.18 8.52
CA GLY A 18 10.82 -10.74 8.01
C GLY A 18 10.06 -9.81 8.93
N ILE A 19 10.77 -9.00 9.71
CA ILE A 19 10.09 -8.08 10.63
C ILE A 19 9.59 -6.84 9.93
N PHE A 20 10.07 -6.55 8.73
CA PHE A 20 9.58 -5.41 7.96
C PHE A 20 8.64 -5.91 6.88
N PRO A 21 7.50 -5.23 6.68
CA PRO A 21 6.63 -5.57 5.58
C PRO A 21 7.35 -5.38 4.27
N ARG A 22 7.09 -6.28 3.35
CA ARG A 22 7.64 -6.20 2.01
C ARG A 22 7.04 -4.99 1.28
N ARG A 23 7.87 -4.30 0.51
CA ARG A 23 7.36 -3.26 -0.39
C ARG A 23 6.84 -3.92 -1.65
N LEU A 24 5.69 -3.44 -2.11
CA LEU A 24 5.01 -3.99 -3.26
C LEU A 24 5.09 -3.04 -4.45
N THR A 25 5.19 -3.60 -5.64
CA THR A 25 5.00 -2.83 -6.86
C THR A 25 3.51 -2.48 -6.98
N LYS A 26 3.16 -1.59 -7.92
CA LYS A 26 1.76 -1.24 -8.14
C LYS A 26 0.94 -2.49 -8.45
N THR A 27 1.45 -3.38 -9.28
CA THR A 27 0.72 -4.60 -9.64
C THR A 27 0.50 -5.48 -8.41
N GLU A 28 1.53 -5.67 -7.59
CA GLU A 28 1.41 -6.45 -6.36
C GLU A 28 0.45 -5.81 -5.37
N PHE A 29 0.46 -4.49 -5.30
CA PHE A 29 -0.46 -3.74 -4.47
C PHE A 29 -1.92 -4.01 -4.87
N MET A 30 -2.19 -3.99 -6.18
CA MET A 30 -3.52 -4.29 -6.70
C MET A 30 -3.88 -5.76 -6.47
N ASP A 31 -2.92 -6.67 -6.63
CA ASP A 31 -3.15 -8.09 -6.39
C ASP A 31 -3.47 -8.36 -4.92
N THR A 32 -2.85 -7.62 -4.01
CA THR A 32 -3.13 -7.74 -2.58
C THR A 32 -4.57 -7.35 -2.28
N TRP A 33 -5.06 -6.30 -2.96
CA TRP A 33 -6.46 -5.89 -2.84
C TRP A 33 -7.40 -7.05 -3.22
N LEU A 34 -7.10 -7.71 -4.34
CA LEU A 34 -7.91 -8.84 -4.78
C LEU A 34 -7.79 -10.03 -3.83
N ALA A 35 -6.58 -10.27 -3.32
CA ALA A 35 -6.36 -11.38 -2.38
C ALA A 35 -7.11 -11.19 -1.08
N SER A 36 -7.43 -9.96 -0.72
CA SER A 36 -8.19 -9.66 0.50
C SER A 36 -9.68 -9.97 0.37
N GLY A 37 -10.14 -10.37 -0.82
CA GLY A 37 -11.54 -10.62 -1.07
C GLY A 37 -12.30 -9.44 -1.65
N LEU A 38 -11.63 -8.31 -1.81
CA LEU A 38 -12.24 -7.13 -2.40
C LEU A 38 -12.19 -7.23 -3.93
N THR A 39 -13.09 -6.52 -4.61
CA THR A 39 -13.21 -6.67 -6.06
C THR A 39 -12.45 -5.61 -6.82
N ALA A 40 -12.14 -5.93 -8.08
CA ALA A 40 -11.51 -4.97 -8.98
C ALA A 40 -12.44 -3.77 -9.23
N SER A 41 -13.74 -4.02 -9.33
CA SER A 41 -14.72 -2.94 -9.52
C SER A 41 -14.70 -1.96 -8.36
N ARG A 42 -14.62 -2.47 -7.13
CA ARG A 42 -14.56 -1.61 -5.95
C ARG A 42 -13.26 -0.81 -5.92
N TYR A 43 -12.16 -1.43 -6.34
CA TYR A 43 -10.89 -0.73 -6.45
C TYR A 43 -11.04 0.49 -7.38
N GLY A 44 -11.63 0.29 -8.54
CA GLY A 44 -11.85 1.38 -9.49
C GLY A 44 -12.74 2.48 -8.94
N VAL A 45 -13.77 2.11 -8.18
CA VAL A 45 -14.66 3.10 -7.55
C VAL A 45 -13.88 3.97 -6.55
N VAL A 46 -13.03 3.33 -5.74
CA VAL A 46 -12.21 4.06 -4.77
C VAL A 46 -11.26 5.02 -5.47
N ILE A 47 -10.56 4.54 -6.51
CA ILE A 47 -9.62 5.37 -7.24
C ILE A 47 -10.32 6.56 -7.91
N LYS A 48 -11.47 6.32 -8.51
CA LYS A 48 -12.22 7.40 -9.15
C LYS A 48 -12.70 8.42 -8.13
N ALA A 49 -13.15 7.97 -6.98
CA ALA A 49 -13.58 8.88 -5.92
C ALA A 49 -12.44 9.78 -5.45
N MET A 50 -11.23 9.22 -5.34
CA MET A 50 -10.06 10.01 -4.98
C MET A 50 -9.74 11.02 -6.07
N LYS A 51 -9.73 10.58 -7.31
CA LYS A 51 -9.38 11.42 -8.45
C LYS A 51 -10.34 12.60 -8.60
N ASP A 52 -11.61 12.38 -8.34
CA ASP A 52 -12.65 13.39 -8.55
C ASP A 52 -12.88 14.25 -7.31
N SER A 53 -12.21 13.97 -6.20
CA SER A 53 -12.43 14.70 -4.96
C SER A 53 -11.86 16.11 -5.02
N SER A 54 -12.56 17.03 -4.35
CA SER A 54 -12.06 18.39 -4.14
C SER A 54 -11.51 18.56 -2.72
N ASP A 55 -11.54 17.51 -1.90
CA ASP A 55 -11.02 17.55 -0.54
C ASP A 55 -9.49 17.50 -0.55
N GLY A 56 -8.85 18.46 0.11
CA GLY A 56 -7.40 18.58 0.09
C GLY A 56 -6.66 17.35 0.60
N ASP A 57 -7.19 16.70 1.64
CA ASP A 57 -6.55 15.51 2.20
C ASP A 57 -6.63 14.34 1.21
N VAL A 58 -7.75 14.24 0.51
CA VAL A 58 -7.94 13.20 -0.49
C VAL A 58 -7.05 13.46 -1.71
N ILE A 59 -6.96 14.71 -2.13
CA ILE A 59 -6.09 15.08 -3.23
C ILE A 59 -4.64 14.72 -2.89
N TYR A 60 -4.21 15.02 -1.67
CA TYR A 60 -2.86 14.70 -1.23
C TYR A 60 -2.62 13.18 -1.25
N ALA A 61 -3.59 12.42 -0.75
CA ALA A 61 -3.49 10.96 -0.76
C ALA A 61 -3.42 10.43 -2.19
N TYR A 62 -4.22 10.98 -3.08
CA TYR A 62 -4.21 10.55 -4.48
C TYR A 62 -2.86 10.82 -5.13
N GLU A 63 -2.28 12.01 -4.89
CA GLU A 63 -0.97 12.36 -5.44
C GLU A 63 0.11 11.41 -4.94
N ARG A 64 0.08 11.05 -3.67
CA ARG A 64 1.02 10.07 -3.12
C ARG A 64 0.83 8.71 -3.76
N TYR A 65 -0.41 8.30 -3.97
CA TYR A 65 -0.72 7.03 -4.60
C TYR A 65 -0.19 6.99 -6.03
N VAL A 66 -0.45 8.04 -6.82
CA VAL A 66 -0.04 8.08 -8.21
C VAL A 66 1.47 8.18 -8.35
N GLY A 67 2.12 8.93 -7.46
CA GLY A 67 3.55 9.19 -7.53
C GLY A 67 4.42 8.09 -6.96
N SER A 68 3.85 7.11 -6.29
CA SER A 68 4.65 6.06 -5.65
C SER A 68 4.97 4.93 -6.61
N LYS A 69 6.23 4.51 -6.62
CA LYS A 69 6.66 3.34 -7.39
C LYS A 69 6.46 2.07 -6.59
N PHE A 70 6.59 2.18 -5.29
CA PHE A 70 6.46 1.05 -4.36
C PHE A 70 5.56 1.44 -3.22
N PHE A 71 4.89 0.44 -2.66
CA PHE A 71 3.96 0.64 -1.55
C PHE A 71 4.39 -0.26 -0.40
N ASP A 72 4.68 0.33 0.74
CA ASP A 72 4.89 -0.45 1.95
C ASP A 72 3.64 -0.36 2.82
N LYS A 73 3.63 -1.13 3.89
CA LYS A 73 2.45 -1.18 4.74
C LYS A 73 2.19 0.15 5.43
N THR A 74 3.26 0.84 5.85
CA THR A 74 3.13 2.12 6.53
C THR A 74 2.47 3.17 5.63
N LEU A 75 2.93 3.26 4.38
CA LEU A 75 2.32 4.16 3.41
C LEU A 75 0.86 3.80 3.19
N THR A 76 0.57 2.51 3.03
CA THR A 76 -0.79 2.05 2.77
C THR A 76 -1.70 2.30 3.96
N GLU A 77 -1.21 2.12 5.19
CA GLU A 77 -1.98 2.47 6.39
C GLU A 77 -2.36 3.94 6.38
N SER A 78 -1.43 4.80 6.03
CA SER A 78 -1.67 6.24 5.98
C SER A 78 -2.71 6.60 4.91
N LEU A 79 -2.53 6.07 3.69
CA LEU A 79 -3.45 6.35 2.60
C LEU A 79 -4.86 5.86 2.92
N THR A 80 -4.99 4.64 3.39
CA THR A 80 -6.30 4.06 3.65
C THR A 80 -6.97 4.69 4.87
N SER A 81 -6.20 5.14 5.86
CA SER A 81 -6.76 5.87 6.98
C SER A 81 -7.47 7.14 6.53
N THR A 82 -6.84 7.88 5.62
CA THR A 82 -7.45 9.07 5.04
C THR A 82 -8.74 8.71 4.31
N LEU A 83 -8.73 7.64 3.52
CA LEU A 83 -9.90 7.25 2.74
C LEU A 83 -11.06 6.81 3.63
N VAL A 84 -10.77 6.15 4.74
CA VAL A 84 -11.82 5.78 5.70
C VAL A 84 -12.40 7.03 6.35
N THR A 85 -11.55 7.94 6.80
CA THR A 85 -11.99 9.19 7.43
C THR A 85 -12.89 9.99 6.50
N LYS A 86 -12.61 9.97 5.21
CA LYS A 86 -13.37 10.74 4.21
C LYS A 86 -14.50 9.92 3.58
N SER A 87 -14.80 8.75 4.11
CA SER A 87 -15.92 7.90 3.67
C SER A 87 -15.79 7.39 2.23
N ILE A 88 -14.58 7.33 1.71
CA ILE A 88 -14.32 6.75 0.39
C ILE A 88 -14.13 5.24 0.51
N MET A 89 -13.61 4.78 1.65
CA MET A 89 -13.38 3.37 1.93
C MET A 89 -13.99 3.06 3.29
N THR A 90 -14.45 1.84 3.48
CA THR A 90 -14.95 1.44 4.79
C THR A 90 -13.79 0.93 5.66
N SER A 91 -13.98 0.96 6.98
CA SER A 91 -12.96 0.43 7.89
C SER A 91 -12.79 -1.08 7.71
N ASP A 92 -13.86 -1.79 7.35
CA ASP A 92 -13.77 -3.23 7.08
C ASP A 92 -12.90 -3.51 5.86
N GLU A 93 -13.06 -2.71 4.82
CA GLU A 93 -12.22 -2.84 3.62
C GLU A 93 -10.76 -2.59 3.96
N ARG A 94 -10.50 -1.57 4.74
CA ARG A 94 -9.13 -1.26 5.18
C ARG A 94 -8.52 -2.41 5.95
N THR A 95 -9.28 -2.95 6.91
CA THR A 95 -8.81 -4.07 7.72
C THR A 95 -8.48 -5.28 6.85
N ALA A 96 -9.39 -5.64 5.94
CA ALA A 96 -9.19 -6.78 5.05
C ALA A 96 -7.94 -6.59 4.19
N PHE A 97 -7.76 -5.40 3.63
CA PHE A 97 -6.64 -5.09 2.76
C PHE A 97 -5.31 -5.19 3.52
N LEU A 98 -5.24 -4.57 4.69
CA LEU A 98 -4.00 -4.58 5.48
C LEU A 98 -3.67 -5.97 6.01
N ASN A 99 -4.69 -6.77 6.33
CA ASN A 99 -4.46 -8.14 6.77
C ASN A 99 -3.93 -9.05 5.66
N ALA A 100 -4.18 -8.70 4.41
CA ALA A 100 -3.67 -9.46 3.28
C ALA A 100 -2.24 -9.07 2.90
N TRP A 101 -1.66 -8.09 3.59
CA TRP A 101 -0.34 -7.59 3.24
C TRP A 101 0.73 -8.64 3.45
N VAL A 102 1.58 -8.79 2.44
CA VAL A 102 2.65 -9.78 2.46
C VAL A 102 3.80 -9.28 3.33
N LYS A 103 4.41 -10.19 4.09
CA LYS A 103 5.60 -9.90 4.89
C LYS A 103 6.77 -10.71 4.37
N ASP A 104 7.94 -10.16 4.54
CA ASP A 104 9.17 -10.88 4.21
C ASP A 104 9.48 -11.98 5.19
#